data_97a41c99edb95a826cd8159ee859c76f
#
_entry.id   97a41c99edb95a826cd8159ee859c76f
#
_cell.length_a   1.000
_cell.length_b   1.000
_cell.length_c   1.000
_cell.angle_alpha   90.00
_cell.angle_beta   90.00
_cell.angle_gamma   90.00
#
_symmetry.space_group_name_H-M   'P 1'
#
loop_
_entity.id
_entity.type
_entity.pdbx_description
1 polymer ?
#
loop_
_entity_poly.entity_id
_entity_poly.type
_entity_poly.pdbx_seq_one_letter_code
_entity_poly.pdbx_strand_id
1 'polypeptide(L)'
;MGTVRVKTIIAHIRLFRPLNLLTGAFAVYVCSAILRSLYQTSELTFAILTVVGYNAAANSLNDFIDFKIDQVNRPNRPLTAGLVKRNTALIFSVLLFVGGSVTALFLSKLAAMIAILIVLPLIILYNLKLKQLPLVGNIVIALILGLTFVYSGAVFGNIKPMIIPCFLAFGLTFVRELVKDMEDMEGDRLAGLTTFPIIAGFNRAGKLTALFAVMIGVGALTPYMMGIYSFWYLAFLVLGVEIPLIILVVLFMKSPEKLNFSLASKTLKISTILGIIAIYCGSTYV
;
A
#
# COMPACT_ATOMS: atom_id res chain seq x y z
N MET A 1 -13.74 -16.39 -31.13
CA MET A 1 -13.80 -14.93 -30.80
C MET A 1 -14.10 -14.64 -29.33
N GLY A 2 -14.95 -15.37 -28.63
CA GLY A 2 -15.28 -15.13 -27.20
C GLY A 2 -14.11 -15.26 -26.23
N THR A 3 -13.28 -16.29 -26.36
CA THR A 3 -12.15 -16.54 -25.44
C THR A 3 -11.04 -15.49 -25.51
N VAL A 4 -10.79 -14.88 -26.68
CA VAL A 4 -9.79 -13.80 -26.84
C VAL A 4 -10.29 -12.52 -26.16
N ARG A 5 -11.56 -12.14 -26.34
CA ARG A 5 -12.15 -10.97 -25.67
C ARG A 5 -12.12 -11.09 -24.15
N VAL A 6 -12.45 -12.26 -23.59
CA VAL A 6 -12.41 -12.49 -22.14
C VAL A 6 -10.98 -12.37 -21.60
N LYS A 7 -9.97 -12.93 -22.26
CA LYS A 7 -8.57 -12.81 -21.86
C LYS A 7 -8.11 -11.34 -21.86
N THR A 8 -8.53 -10.55 -22.84
CA THR A 8 -8.21 -9.12 -22.94
C THR A 8 -8.85 -8.33 -21.78
N ILE A 9 -10.12 -8.56 -21.47
CA ILE A 9 -10.81 -7.91 -20.35
C ILE A 9 -10.11 -8.22 -19.01
N ILE A 10 -9.82 -9.51 -18.76
CA ILE A 10 -9.11 -9.95 -17.55
C ILE A 10 -7.73 -9.28 -17.45
N ALA A 11 -7.01 -9.12 -18.56
CA ALA A 11 -5.72 -8.45 -18.59
C ALA A 11 -5.83 -6.97 -18.16
N HIS A 12 -6.85 -6.24 -18.63
CA HIS A 12 -7.09 -4.85 -18.22
C HIS A 12 -7.47 -4.75 -16.73
N ILE A 13 -8.28 -5.68 -16.21
CA ILE A 13 -8.59 -5.73 -14.77
C ILE A 13 -7.32 -6.02 -13.96
N ARG A 14 -6.48 -6.94 -14.39
CA ARG A 14 -5.21 -7.28 -13.71
C ARG A 14 -4.23 -6.11 -13.68
N LEU A 15 -4.27 -5.19 -14.66
CA LEU A 15 -3.47 -3.96 -14.68
C LEU A 15 -3.72 -3.11 -13.44
N PHE A 16 -4.97 -3.01 -13.00
CA PHE A 16 -5.36 -2.20 -11.83
C PHE A 16 -5.02 -2.85 -10.49
N ARG A 17 -4.59 -4.14 -10.47
CA ARG A 17 -4.29 -4.91 -9.25
C ARG A 17 -5.49 -4.94 -8.28
N PRO A 18 -6.57 -5.67 -8.59
CA PRO A 18 -7.86 -5.61 -7.85
C PRO A 18 -7.72 -5.76 -6.34
N LEU A 19 -6.82 -6.61 -5.85
CA LEU A 19 -6.60 -6.80 -4.41
C LEU A 19 -6.12 -5.49 -3.73
N ASN A 20 -5.30 -4.68 -4.41
CA ASN A 20 -4.88 -3.38 -3.87
C ASN A 20 -6.05 -2.41 -3.79
N LEU A 21 -6.92 -2.41 -4.83
CA LEU A 21 -8.12 -1.57 -4.87
C LEU A 21 -9.08 -1.93 -3.74
N LEU A 22 -9.34 -3.23 -3.56
CA LEU A 22 -10.20 -3.75 -2.48
C LEU A 22 -9.64 -3.42 -1.10
N THR A 23 -8.31 -3.52 -0.90
CA THR A 23 -7.68 -3.14 0.37
C THR A 23 -7.85 -1.65 0.67
N GLY A 24 -7.67 -0.78 -0.34
CA GLY A 24 -7.90 0.66 -0.19
C GLY A 24 -9.36 1.01 0.11
N ALA A 25 -10.31 0.41 -0.64
CA ALA A 25 -11.74 0.57 -0.40
C ALA A 25 -12.14 0.09 1.00
N PHE A 26 -11.61 -1.07 1.42
CA PHE A 26 -11.85 -1.64 2.74
C PHE A 26 -11.32 -0.75 3.86
N ALA A 27 -10.13 -0.13 3.69
CA ALA A 27 -9.59 0.82 4.65
C ALA A 27 -10.53 2.03 4.84
N VAL A 28 -11.04 2.62 3.75
CA VAL A 28 -12.02 3.73 3.81
C VAL A 28 -13.30 3.29 4.50
N TYR A 29 -13.84 2.11 4.15
CA TYR A 29 -15.04 1.56 4.78
C TYR A 29 -14.85 1.38 6.29
N VAL A 30 -13.73 0.80 6.71
CA VAL A 30 -13.40 0.61 8.12
C VAL A 30 -13.28 1.96 8.85
N CYS A 31 -12.65 2.97 8.24
CA CYS A 31 -12.60 4.32 8.82
C CYS A 31 -14.01 4.90 9.03
N SER A 32 -14.89 4.77 8.05
CA SER A 32 -16.30 5.21 8.16
C SER A 32 -17.03 4.49 9.28
N ALA A 33 -16.78 3.18 9.44
CA ALA A 33 -17.40 2.38 10.50
C ALA A 33 -16.91 2.81 11.91
N ILE A 34 -15.59 2.98 12.09
CA ILE A 34 -14.97 3.45 13.34
C ILE A 34 -15.50 4.83 13.71
N LEU A 35 -15.66 5.72 12.73
CA LEU A 35 -16.17 7.07 12.93
C LEU A 35 -17.71 7.13 13.02
N ARG A 36 -18.38 5.98 13.00
CA ARG A 36 -19.86 5.85 13.05
C ARG A 36 -20.55 6.65 11.95
N SER A 37 -19.94 6.72 10.77
CA SER A 37 -20.35 7.54 9.63
C SER A 37 -20.84 6.73 8.43
N LEU A 38 -21.23 5.45 8.62
CA LEU A 38 -21.74 4.57 7.56
C LEU A 38 -23.04 5.09 6.92
N TYR A 39 -23.79 5.93 7.62
CA TYR A 39 -25.00 6.59 7.10
C TYR A 39 -24.68 7.68 6.06
N GLN A 40 -23.45 8.18 6.01
CA GLN A 40 -22.97 9.15 5.02
C GLN A 40 -22.61 8.41 3.73
N THR A 41 -23.62 7.85 3.05
CA THR A 41 -23.42 6.92 1.92
C THR A 41 -22.82 7.59 0.69
N SER A 42 -23.13 8.87 0.42
CA SER A 42 -22.55 9.66 -0.66
C SER A 42 -21.06 9.91 -0.43
N GLU A 43 -20.69 10.39 0.76
CA GLU A 43 -19.31 10.65 1.16
C GLU A 43 -18.49 9.38 1.13
N LEU A 44 -19.03 8.27 1.66
CA LEU A 44 -18.39 6.96 1.62
C LEU A 44 -18.15 6.51 0.17
N THR A 45 -19.13 6.65 -0.70
CA THR A 45 -19.03 6.28 -2.11
C THR A 45 -17.96 7.11 -2.82
N PHE A 46 -18.00 8.44 -2.71
CA PHE A 46 -17.01 9.30 -3.34
C PHE A 46 -15.60 9.11 -2.76
N ALA A 47 -15.49 8.87 -1.45
CA ALA A 47 -14.19 8.57 -0.82
C ALA A 47 -13.58 7.26 -1.35
N ILE A 48 -14.39 6.20 -1.47
CA ILE A 48 -13.94 4.92 -2.05
C ILE A 48 -13.57 5.11 -3.52
N LEU A 49 -14.38 5.81 -4.31
CA LEU A 49 -14.07 6.07 -5.73
C LEU A 49 -12.78 6.86 -5.90
N THR A 50 -12.51 7.85 -5.05
CA THR A 50 -11.25 8.62 -5.05
C THR A 50 -10.04 7.70 -4.78
N VAL A 51 -10.09 6.90 -3.70
CA VAL A 51 -8.98 6.01 -3.31
C VAL A 51 -8.77 4.91 -4.34
N VAL A 52 -9.83 4.27 -4.83
CA VAL A 52 -9.77 3.24 -5.86
C VAL A 52 -9.27 3.82 -7.18
N GLY A 53 -9.74 5.01 -7.58
CA GLY A 53 -9.29 5.71 -8.78
C GLY A 53 -7.80 6.01 -8.73
N TYR A 54 -7.31 6.60 -7.65
CA TYR A 54 -5.89 6.91 -7.47
C TYR A 54 -5.01 5.65 -7.38
N ASN A 55 -5.46 4.60 -6.70
CA ASN A 55 -4.72 3.33 -6.64
C ASN A 55 -4.64 2.67 -8.03
N ALA A 56 -5.72 2.63 -8.79
CA ALA A 56 -5.75 2.07 -10.14
C ALA A 56 -4.88 2.90 -11.09
N ALA A 57 -4.95 4.24 -11.01
CA ALA A 57 -4.12 5.17 -11.77
C ALA A 57 -2.64 4.97 -11.46
N ALA A 58 -2.27 4.90 -10.17
CA ALA A 58 -0.91 4.68 -9.72
C ALA A 58 -0.33 3.34 -10.21
N ASN A 59 -1.11 2.25 -10.13
CA ASN A 59 -0.69 0.95 -10.64
C ASN A 59 -0.47 0.97 -12.16
N SER A 60 -1.35 1.64 -12.91
CA SER A 60 -1.24 1.77 -14.37
C SER A 60 -0.04 2.64 -14.77
N LEU A 61 0.22 3.74 -14.05
CA LEU A 61 1.38 4.62 -14.25
C LEU A 61 2.67 3.88 -13.94
N ASN A 62 2.68 3.14 -12.84
CA ASN A 62 3.83 2.34 -12.44
C ASN A 62 4.20 1.32 -13.53
N ASP A 63 3.24 0.53 -14.00
CA ASP A 63 3.48 -0.45 -15.06
C ASP A 63 3.93 0.21 -16.38
N PHE A 64 3.40 1.41 -16.72
CA PHE A 64 3.84 2.18 -17.88
C PHE A 64 5.30 2.62 -17.77
N ILE A 65 5.73 3.14 -16.62
CA ILE A 65 7.08 3.66 -16.40
C ILE A 65 8.07 2.50 -16.27
N ASP A 66 7.73 1.47 -15.50
CA ASP A 66 8.60 0.34 -15.18
C ASP A 66 8.64 -0.75 -16.25
N PHE A 67 8.06 -0.49 -17.43
CA PHE A 67 7.92 -1.52 -18.48
C PHE A 67 9.19 -2.32 -18.74
N LYS A 68 10.36 -1.64 -18.87
CA LYS A 68 11.66 -2.31 -19.12
C LYS A 68 12.14 -3.13 -17.91
N ILE A 69 11.96 -2.60 -16.70
CA ILE A 69 12.34 -3.25 -15.44
C ILE A 69 11.46 -4.49 -15.21
N ASP A 70 10.18 -4.33 -15.44
CA ASP A 70 9.18 -5.39 -15.27
C ASP A 70 9.34 -6.56 -16.28
N GLN A 71 10.02 -6.35 -17.40
CA GLN A 71 10.39 -7.47 -18.30
C GLN A 71 11.30 -8.48 -17.60
N VAL A 72 12.11 -8.04 -16.64
CA VAL A 72 12.98 -8.91 -15.83
C VAL A 72 12.26 -9.36 -14.55
N ASN A 73 11.82 -8.40 -13.75
CA ASN A 73 11.25 -8.69 -12.42
C ASN A 73 9.86 -9.30 -12.46
N ARG A 74 9.04 -8.94 -13.45
CA ARG A 74 7.60 -9.29 -13.51
C ARG A 74 7.12 -9.61 -14.95
N PRO A 75 7.71 -10.61 -15.65
CA PRO A 75 7.42 -10.90 -17.07
C PRO A 75 5.97 -11.27 -17.35
N ASN A 76 5.23 -11.73 -16.33
CA ASN A 76 3.82 -12.15 -16.45
C ASN A 76 2.80 -11.02 -16.20
N ARG A 77 3.26 -9.75 -16.04
CA ARG A 77 2.33 -8.61 -15.95
C ARG A 77 1.65 -8.34 -17.29
N PRO A 78 0.43 -7.77 -17.30
CA PRO A 78 -0.33 -7.54 -18.54
C PRO A 78 0.42 -6.76 -19.62
N LEU A 79 1.22 -5.74 -19.26
CA LEU A 79 2.02 -4.97 -20.19
C LEU A 79 3.20 -5.77 -20.74
N THR A 80 4.00 -6.37 -19.87
CA THR A 80 5.20 -7.13 -20.25
C THR A 80 4.87 -8.38 -21.03
N ALA A 81 3.72 -9.02 -20.71
CA ALA A 81 3.17 -10.14 -21.47
C ALA A 81 2.52 -9.74 -22.81
N GLY A 82 2.51 -8.45 -23.18
CA GLY A 82 1.92 -7.96 -24.43
C GLY A 82 0.40 -8.00 -24.52
N LEU A 83 -0.29 -8.27 -23.38
CA LEU A 83 -1.75 -8.39 -23.31
C LEU A 83 -2.46 -7.02 -23.30
N VAL A 84 -1.76 -5.96 -22.87
CA VAL A 84 -2.23 -4.58 -22.82
C VAL A 84 -1.18 -3.69 -23.48
N LYS A 85 -1.59 -2.75 -24.34
CA LYS A 85 -0.67 -1.79 -24.96
C LYS A 85 -0.18 -0.78 -23.92
N ARG A 86 1.10 -0.39 -24.01
CA ARG A 86 1.73 0.56 -23.09
C ARG A 86 0.98 1.89 -23.03
N ASN A 87 0.57 2.45 -24.18
CA ASN A 87 -0.18 3.71 -24.26
C ASN A 87 -1.56 3.59 -23.59
N THR A 88 -2.20 2.42 -23.61
CA THR A 88 -3.47 2.18 -22.93
C THR A 88 -3.32 2.31 -21.42
N ALA A 89 -2.21 1.83 -20.85
CA ALA A 89 -1.94 1.99 -19.42
C ALA A 89 -1.78 3.47 -19.04
N LEU A 90 -1.08 4.27 -19.85
CA LEU A 90 -0.95 5.71 -19.64
C LEU A 90 -2.30 6.44 -19.72
N ILE A 91 -3.11 6.13 -20.74
CA ILE A 91 -4.46 6.72 -20.90
C ILE A 91 -5.33 6.40 -19.67
N PHE A 92 -5.37 5.13 -19.23
CA PHE A 92 -6.11 4.75 -18.04
C PHE A 92 -5.60 5.47 -16.79
N SER A 93 -4.28 5.60 -16.64
CA SER A 93 -3.71 6.33 -15.52
C SER A 93 -4.23 7.77 -15.47
N VAL A 94 -4.16 8.51 -16.58
CA VAL A 94 -4.62 9.90 -16.65
C VAL A 94 -6.11 10.00 -16.38
N LEU A 95 -6.94 9.18 -17.04
CA LEU A 95 -8.40 9.20 -16.86
C LEU A 95 -8.81 8.89 -15.43
N LEU A 96 -8.12 7.93 -14.77
CA LEU A 96 -8.42 7.55 -13.39
C LEU A 96 -7.93 8.58 -12.37
N PHE A 97 -6.80 9.27 -12.62
CA PHE A 97 -6.40 10.40 -11.78
C PHE A 97 -7.39 11.56 -11.89
N VAL A 98 -7.85 11.89 -13.09
CA VAL A 98 -8.86 12.92 -13.30
C VAL A 98 -10.18 12.50 -12.64
N GLY A 99 -10.66 11.29 -12.88
CA GLY A 99 -11.89 10.77 -12.28
C GLY A 99 -11.85 10.76 -10.75
N GLY A 100 -10.74 10.27 -10.16
CA GLY A 100 -10.53 10.30 -8.70
C GLY A 100 -10.45 11.73 -8.13
N SER A 101 -9.88 12.67 -8.88
CA SER A 101 -9.86 14.09 -8.47
C SER A 101 -11.25 14.72 -8.54
N VAL A 102 -12.02 14.40 -9.58
CA VAL A 102 -13.43 14.87 -9.69
C VAL A 102 -14.25 14.32 -8.52
N THR A 103 -14.14 13.04 -8.19
CA THR A 103 -14.87 12.48 -7.03
C THR A 103 -14.44 13.13 -5.70
N ALA A 104 -13.16 13.48 -5.55
CA ALA A 104 -12.67 14.18 -4.36
C ALA A 104 -13.29 15.56 -4.16
N LEU A 105 -13.65 16.26 -5.24
CA LEU A 105 -14.28 17.59 -5.19
C LEU A 105 -15.71 17.58 -4.61
N PHE A 106 -16.36 16.42 -4.57
CA PHE A 106 -17.68 16.24 -3.92
C PHE A 106 -17.58 15.98 -2.41
N LEU A 107 -16.36 15.95 -1.85
CA LEU A 107 -16.10 15.72 -0.44
C LEU A 107 -15.81 17.02 0.32
N SER A 108 -15.51 16.92 1.61
CA SER A 108 -15.11 18.08 2.40
C SER A 108 -13.89 18.79 1.77
N LYS A 109 -13.80 20.12 1.91
CA LYS A 109 -12.67 20.90 1.40
C LYS A 109 -11.33 20.35 1.84
N LEU A 110 -11.23 19.93 3.10
CA LEU A 110 -9.99 19.37 3.66
C LEU A 110 -9.63 18.02 3.00
N ALA A 111 -10.61 17.13 2.81
CA ALA A 111 -10.41 15.86 2.12
C ALA A 111 -9.96 16.06 0.66
N ALA A 112 -10.62 16.98 -0.07
CA ALA A 112 -10.23 17.33 -1.43
C ALA A 112 -8.81 17.90 -1.50
N MET A 113 -8.42 18.78 -0.56
CA MET A 113 -7.05 19.32 -0.48
C MET A 113 -6.02 18.20 -0.21
N ILE A 114 -6.29 17.29 0.73
CA ILE A 114 -5.40 16.15 1.01
C ILE A 114 -5.24 15.27 -0.24
N ALA A 115 -6.34 14.92 -0.91
CA ALA A 115 -6.29 14.07 -2.09
C ALA A 115 -5.56 14.73 -3.26
N ILE A 116 -5.94 15.97 -3.62
CA ILE A 116 -5.50 16.62 -4.86
C ILE A 116 -4.16 17.34 -4.70
N LEU A 117 -3.91 18.01 -3.55
CA LEU A 117 -2.71 18.82 -3.37
C LEU A 117 -1.57 18.07 -2.65
N ILE A 118 -1.86 16.98 -1.98
CA ILE A 118 -0.84 16.21 -1.26
C ILE A 118 -0.66 14.82 -1.89
N VAL A 119 -1.70 13.98 -1.87
CA VAL A 119 -1.58 12.56 -2.26
C VAL A 119 -1.31 12.41 -3.75
N LEU A 120 -2.05 13.12 -4.62
CA LEU A 120 -1.85 13.03 -6.06
C LEU A 120 -0.44 13.45 -6.52
N PRO A 121 0.12 14.60 -6.09
CA PRO A 121 1.51 14.95 -6.42
C PRO A 121 2.53 13.94 -5.87
N LEU A 122 2.33 13.42 -4.65
CA LEU A 122 3.21 12.40 -4.07
C LEU A 122 3.20 11.12 -4.90
N ILE A 123 2.03 10.65 -5.36
CA ILE A 123 1.92 9.46 -6.22
C ILE A 123 2.67 9.68 -7.54
N ILE A 124 2.49 10.84 -8.17
CA ILE A 124 3.15 11.16 -9.44
C ILE A 124 4.67 11.24 -9.24
N LEU A 125 5.14 12.01 -8.26
CA LEU A 125 6.56 12.16 -7.94
C LEU A 125 7.21 10.82 -7.55
N TYR A 126 6.50 10.00 -6.77
CA TYR A 126 6.95 8.66 -6.42
C TYR A 126 7.23 7.83 -7.68
N ASN A 127 6.27 7.75 -8.59
CA ASN A 127 6.39 6.96 -9.81
C ASN A 127 7.46 7.49 -10.77
N LEU A 128 7.58 8.81 -10.89
CA LEU A 128 8.53 9.43 -11.83
C LEU A 128 9.98 9.40 -11.32
N LYS A 129 10.21 9.61 -10.01
CA LYS A 129 11.56 9.88 -9.50
C LYS A 129 11.86 9.26 -8.14
N LEU A 130 10.95 9.39 -7.14
CA LEU A 130 11.32 9.12 -5.75
C LEU A 130 11.52 7.64 -5.45
N LYS A 131 10.84 6.74 -6.15
CA LYS A 131 11.00 5.28 -5.98
C LYS A 131 12.41 4.77 -6.28
N GLN A 132 13.20 5.54 -7.03
CA GLN A 132 14.59 5.20 -7.37
C GLN A 132 15.57 5.61 -6.27
N LEU A 133 15.16 6.49 -5.36
CA LEU A 133 16.01 7.00 -4.29
C LEU A 133 15.97 6.06 -3.08
N PRO A 134 17.16 5.69 -2.53
CA PRO A 134 17.27 4.76 -1.42
C PRO A 134 16.51 5.27 -0.20
N LEU A 135 15.66 4.44 0.37
CA LEU A 135 14.77 4.70 1.51
C LEU A 135 13.69 5.76 1.26
N VAL A 136 13.95 6.79 0.44
CA VAL A 136 12.98 7.86 0.15
C VAL A 136 11.73 7.29 -0.52
N GLY A 137 11.91 6.40 -1.51
CA GLY A 137 10.79 5.71 -2.16
C GLY A 137 9.94 4.92 -1.16
N ASN A 138 10.59 4.16 -0.28
CA ASN A 138 9.91 3.35 0.74
C ASN A 138 9.12 4.22 1.73
N ILE A 139 9.71 5.36 2.16
CA ILE A 139 9.03 6.33 3.03
C ILE A 139 7.82 6.94 2.32
N VAL A 140 7.98 7.38 1.07
CA VAL A 140 6.91 8.08 0.35
C VAL A 140 5.73 7.16 0.06
N ILE A 141 5.97 5.92 -0.38
CA ILE A 141 4.86 4.97 -0.61
C ILE A 141 4.16 4.57 0.70
N ALA A 142 4.93 4.40 1.79
CA ALA A 142 4.38 4.14 3.11
C ALA A 142 3.53 5.32 3.60
N LEU A 143 3.98 6.56 3.38
CA LEU A 143 3.24 7.77 3.71
C LEU A 143 1.94 7.87 2.91
N ILE A 144 1.96 7.63 1.60
CA ILE A 144 0.77 7.66 0.74
C ILE A 144 -0.28 6.69 1.27
N LEU A 145 0.11 5.46 1.64
CA LEU A 145 -0.83 4.46 2.16
C LEU A 145 -1.34 4.81 3.56
N GLY A 146 -0.47 5.33 4.44
CA GLY A 146 -0.88 5.84 5.75
C GLY A 146 -1.86 7.02 5.65
N LEU A 147 -1.63 7.95 4.73
CA LEU A 147 -2.49 9.11 4.50
C LEU A 147 -3.92 8.75 4.08
N THR A 148 -4.18 7.51 3.62
CA THR A 148 -5.55 7.03 3.37
C THR A 148 -6.44 7.14 4.62
N PHE A 149 -5.88 6.90 5.82
CA PHE A 149 -6.60 7.02 7.08
C PHE A 149 -6.87 8.48 7.44
N VAL A 150 -5.87 9.36 7.31
CA VAL A 150 -6.03 10.80 7.54
C VAL A 150 -7.05 11.41 6.56
N TYR A 151 -6.96 11.03 5.30
CA TYR A 151 -7.93 11.41 4.26
C TYR A 151 -9.35 10.98 4.66
N SER A 152 -9.53 9.72 5.06
CA SER A 152 -10.83 9.22 5.52
C SER A 152 -11.35 9.99 6.74
N GLY A 153 -10.46 10.30 7.69
CA GLY A 153 -10.80 11.15 8.84
C GLY A 153 -11.26 12.55 8.43
N ALA A 154 -10.64 13.14 7.40
CA ALA A 154 -11.07 14.43 6.83
C ALA A 154 -12.41 14.34 6.09
N VAL A 155 -12.68 13.22 5.41
CA VAL A 155 -14.00 12.97 4.77
C VAL A 155 -15.11 12.96 5.81
N PHE A 156 -14.94 12.19 6.89
CA PHE A 156 -15.96 11.95 7.90
C PHE A 156 -15.91 12.93 9.09
N GLY A 157 -15.08 13.97 9.00
CA GLY A 157 -15.08 15.11 9.95
C GLY A 157 -14.29 14.87 11.24
N ASN A 158 -13.55 13.75 11.39
CA ASN A 158 -12.76 13.49 12.58
C ASN A 158 -11.42 12.76 12.27
N ILE A 159 -10.33 13.52 12.17
CA ILE A 159 -8.99 13.00 11.86
C ILE A 159 -8.34 12.33 13.09
N LYS A 160 -8.61 12.81 14.31
CA LYS A 160 -7.88 12.40 15.50
C LYS A 160 -7.84 10.88 15.72
N PRO A 161 -8.94 10.11 15.61
CA PRO A 161 -8.90 8.65 15.74
C PRO A 161 -8.14 7.94 14.62
N MET A 162 -7.90 8.61 13.48
CA MET A 162 -7.24 8.05 12.31
C MET A 162 -5.71 8.20 12.34
N ILE A 163 -5.16 8.92 13.31
CA ILE A 163 -3.71 9.13 13.44
C ILE A 163 -2.98 7.82 13.76
N ILE A 164 -3.49 7.03 14.70
CA ILE A 164 -2.88 5.72 15.05
C ILE A 164 -2.93 4.77 13.86
N PRO A 165 -4.08 4.52 13.19
CA PRO A 165 -4.13 3.73 11.97
C PRO A 165 -3.18 4.21 10.87
N CYS A 166 -3.01 5.53 10.72
CA CYS A 166 -2.07 6.10 9.76
C CYS A 166 -0.62 5.64 10.04
N PHE A 167 -0.15 5.76 11.28
CA PHE A 167 1.20 5.33 11.66
C PHE A 167 1.39 3.81 11.57
N LEU A 168 0.39 3.02 11.94
CA LEU A 168 0.46 1.55 11.83
C LEU A 168 0.54 1.11 10.37
N ALA A 169 -0.27 1.70 9.49
CA ALA A 169 -0.24 1.43 8.06
C ALA A 169 1.07 1.90 7.42
N PHE A 170 1.57 3.07 7.80
CA PHE A 170 2.88 3.57 7.39
C PHE A 170 3.98 2.57 7.75
N GLY A 171 4.06 2.17 9.00
CA GLY A 171 5.11 1.32 9.51
C GLY A 171 5.16 -0.04 8.82
N LEU A 172 4.02 -0.74 8.76
CA LEU A 172 3.94 -2.06 8.14
C LEU A 172 4.23 -1.99 6.62
N THR A 173 3.75 -0.93 5.95
CA THR A 173 4.05 -0.70 4.54
C THR A 173 5.54 -0.46 4.33
N PHE A 174 6.18 0.33 5.17
CA PHE A 174 7.61 0.62 5.08
C PHE A 174 8.46 -0.66 5.15
N VAL A 175 8.20 -1.54 6.13
CA VAL A 175 8.87 -2.86 6.22
C VAL A 175 8.62 -3.70 4.97
N ARG A 176 7.38 -3.73 4.51
CA ARG A 176 7.02 -4.50 3.30
C ARG A 176 7.74 -3.99 2.06
N GLU A 177 7.86 -2.70 1.87
CA GLU A 177 8.57 -2.15 0.69
C GLU A 177 10.08 -2.41 0.76
N LEU A 178 10.71 -2.41 1.96
CA LEU A 178 12.10 -2.85 2.11
C LEU A 178 12.29 -4.33 1.73
N VAL A 179 11.37 -5.21 2.12
CA VAL A 179 11.39 -6.64 1.73
C VAL A 179 11.24 -6.77 0.21
N LYS A 180 10.37 -5.96 -0.39
CA LYS A 180 10.12 -5.98 -1.82
C LYS A 180 11.33 -5.47 -2.62
N ASP A 181 12.03 -4.43 -2.15
CA ASP A 181 13.26 -3.96 -2.80
C ASP A 181 14.35 -5.03 -2.80
N MET A 182 14.39 -5.89 -1.76
CA MET A 182 15.29 -7.05 -1.74
C MET A 182 14.84 -8.17 -2.70
N GLU A 183 13.52 -8.35 -2.88
CA GLU A 183 12.95 -9.26 -3.89
C GLU A 183 13.32 -8.81 -5.31
N ASP A 184 13.31 -7.51 -5.57
CA ASP A 184 13.46 -6.92 -6.91
C ASP A 184 14.93 -6.54 -7.24
N MET A 185 15.91 -6.78 -6.33
CA MET A 185 17.31 -6.34 -6.45
C MET A 185 17.99 -6.63 -7.79
N GLU A 186 17.73 -7.80 -8.38
CA GLU A 186 18.39 -8.22 -9.62
C GLU A 186 17.95 -7.34 -10.81
N GLY A 187 16.63 -7.20 -10.99
CA GLY A 187 16.08 -6.37 -12.08
C GLY A 187 16.35 -4.89 -11.86
N ASP A 188 16.30 -4.43 -10.63
CA ASP A 188 16.61 -3.04 -10.29
C ASP A 188 18.07 -2.71 -10.60
N ARG A 189 19.01 -3.62 -10.30
CA ARG A 189 20.44 -3.47 -10.65
C ARG A 189 20.64 -3.42 -12.15
N LEU A 190 19.99 -4.31 -12.91
CA LEU A 190 20.06 -4.32 -14.37
C LEU A 190 19.48 -3.06 -15.00
N ALA A 191 18.51 -2.43 -14.33
CA ALA A 191 17.90 -1.18 -14.75
C ALA A 191 18.68 0.08 -14.31
N GLY A 192 19.80 -0.09 -13.58
CA GLY A 192 20.61 1.02 -13.08
C GLY A 192 19.98 1.79 -11.91
N LEU A 193 19.02 1.19 -11.20
CA LEU A 193 18.41 1.80 -10.03
C LEU A 193 19.34 1.76 -8.82
N THR A 194 19.11 2.66 -7.87
CA THR A 194 19.93 2.83 -6.66
C THR A 194 19.10 2.60 -5.39
N THR A 195 18.26 1.55 -5.40
CA THR A 195 17.50 1.16 -4.20
C THR A 195 18.41 0.83 -3.03
N PHE A 196 17.88 0.94 -1.80
CA PHE A 196 18.72 0.79 -0.60
C PHE A 196 19.47 -0.56 -0.54
N PRO A 197 18.87 -1.72 -0.87
CA PRO A 197 19.61 -2.99 -0.89
C PRO A 197 20.75 -3.02 -1.91
N ILE A 198 20.64 -2.31 -3.03
CA ILE A 198 21.70 -2.24 -4.05
C ILE A 198 22.91 -1.46 -3.53
N ILE A 199 22.69 -0.33 -2.84
CA ILE A 199 23.76 0.53 -2.32
C ILE A 199 24.39 -0.06 -1.04
N ALA A 200 23.55 -0.45 -0.07
CA ALA A 200 24.00 -0.90 1.24
C ALA A 200 24.44 -2.37 1.27
N GLY A 201 24.01 -3.15 0.27
CA GLY A 201 24.17 -4.60 0.24
C GLY A 201 23.09 -5.33 1.04
N PHE A 202 22.86 -6.57 0.66
CA PHE A 202 21.80 -7.45 1.19
C PHE A 202 21.80 -7.55 2.72
N ASN A 203 22.97 -7.79 3.34
CA ASN A 203 23.07 -7.98 4.79
C ASN A 203 22.68 -6.74 5.59
N ARG A 204 23.11 -5.55 5.12
CA ARG A 204 22.74 -4.28 5.80
C ARG A 204 21.27 -3.96 5.61
N ALA A 205 20.74 -4.21 4.42
CA ALA A 205 19.31 -4.03 4.15
C ALA A 205 18.44 -4.95 5.02
N GLY A 206 18.82 -6.24 5.14
CA GLY A 206 18.13 -7.18 6.02
C GLY A 206 18.16 -6.79 7.50
N LYS A 207 19.32 -6.33 8.01
CA LYS A 207 19.43 -5.84 9.41
C LYS A 207 18.57 -4.61 9.66
N LEU A 208 18.55 -3.67 8.71
CA LEU A 208 17.71 -2.47 8.82
C LEU A 208 16.22 -2.85 8.79
N THR A 209 15.83 -3.75 7.89
CA THR A 209 14.45 -4.24 7.81
C THR A 209 14.03 -4.94 9.11
N ALA A 210 14.91 -5.78 9.68
CA ALA A 210 14.65 -6.44 10.96
C ALA A 210 14.50 -5.42 12.11
N LEU A 211 15.37 -4.40 12.15
CA LEU A 211 15.27 -3.31 13.14
C LEU A 211 13.92 -2.59 13.06
N PHE A 212 13.52 -2.16 11.86
CA PHE A 212 12.23 -1.50 11.68
C PHE A 212 11.06 -2.43 11.96
N ALA A 213 11.14 -3.72 11.60
CA ALA A 213 10.10 -4.68 11.94
C ALA A 213 9.90 -4.80 13.46
N VAL A 214 10.98 -4.83 14.25
CA VAL A 214 10.90 -4.83 15.72
C VAL A 214 10.31 -3.52 16.23
N MET A 215 10.79 -2.37 15.75
CA MET A 215 10.28 -1.06 16.19
C MET A 215 8.77 -0.91 15.91
N ILE A 216 8.34 -1.38 14.75
CA ILE A 216 6.93 -1.29 14.32
C ILE A 216 6.08 -2.28 15.12
N GLY A 217 6.55 -3.51 15.35
CA GLY A 217 5.86 -4.48 16.21
C GLY A 217 5.68 -3.93 17.62
N VAL A 218 6.76 -3.46 18.28
CA VAL A 218 6.65 -2.84 19.61
C VAL A 218 5.71 -1.62 19.57
N GLY A 219 5.82 -0.77 18.56
CA GLY A 219 4.94 0.39 18.39
C GLY A 219 3.47 0.00 18.21
N ALA A 220 3.18 -1.10 17.53
CA ALA A 220 1.83 -1.58 17.30
C ALA A 220 1.16 -2.13 18.57
N LEU A 221 1.92 -2.57 19.57
CA LEU A 221 1.37 -2.98 20.87
C LEU A 221 0.94 -1.79 21.75
N THR A 222 1.52 -0.60 21.54
CA THR A 222 1.29 0.57 22.41
C THR A 222 -0.18 1.00 22.49
N PRO A 223 -1.00 1.01 21.42
CA PRO A 223 -2.41 1.40 21.54
C PRO A 223 -3.23 0.49 22.45
N TYR A 224 -2.91 -0.81 22.49
CA TYR A 224 -3.51 -1.74 23.42
C TYR A 224 -3.03 -1.47 24.85
N MET A 225 -1.72 -1.28 25.06
CA MET A 225 -1.15 -1.00 26.40
C MET A 225 -1.66 0.32 26.99
N MET A 226 -2.00 1.29 26.14
CA MET A 226 -2.60 2.57 26.53
C MET A 226 -4.13 2.49 26.74
N GLY A 227 -4.75 1.33 26.56
CA GLY A 227 -6.20 1.15 26.67
C GLY A 227 -7.02 1.83 25.55
N ILE A 228 -6.38 2.21 24.42
CA ILE A 228 -7.05 2.83 23.28
C ILE A 228 -7.82 1.79 22.47
N TYR A 229 -7.25 0.59 22.35
CA TYR A 229 -7.89 -0.54 21.65
C TYR A 229 -8.10 -1.72 22.60
N SER A 230 -9.18 -2.48 22.32
CA SER A 230 -9.60 -3.63 23.12
C SER A 230 -8.71 -4.87 22.92
N PHE A 231 -8.97 -5.93 23.69
CA PHE A 231 -8.32 -7.25 23.56
C PHE A 231 -8.45 -7.82 22.13
N TRP A 232 -9.52 -7.55 21.41
CA TRP A 232 -9.70 -8.03 20.05
C TRP A 232 -8.68 -7.42 19.07
N TYR A 233 -8.27 -6.15 19.29
CA TYR A 233 -7.14 -5.58 18.56
C TYR A 233 -5.88 -6.42 18.77
N LEU A 234 -5.52 -6.70 20.03
CA LEU A 234 -4.31 -7.46 20.33
C LEU A 234 -4.34 -8.86 19.72
N ALA A 235 -5.48 -9.56 19.80
CA ALA A 235 -5.61 -10.91 19.26
C ALA A 235 -5.36 -10.93 17.74
N PHE A 236 -6.03 -10.07 16.97
CA PHE A 236 -5.83 -9.98 15.51
C PHE A 236 -4.46 -9.41 15.15
N LEU A 237 -3.92 -8.45 15.92
CA LEU A 237 -2.58 -7.91 15.73
C LEU A 237 -1.52 -9.02 15.86
N VAL A 238 -1.56 -9.79 16.95
CA VAL A 238 -0.58 -10.83 17.21
C VAL A 238 -0.60 -11.90 16.12
N LEU A 239 -1.78 -12.41 15.76
CA LEU A 239 -1.90 -13.46 14.76
C LEU A 239 -1.61 -12.96 13.34
N GLY A 240 -2.04 -11.75 13.01
CA GLY A 240 -2.00 -11.24 11.66
C GLY A 240 -0.78 -10.41 11.30
N VAL A 241 -0.11 -9.81 12.29
CA VAL A 241 0.99 -8.87 12.07
C VAL A 241 2.24 -9.27 12.85
N GLU A 242 2.15 -9.48 14.17
CA GLU A 242 3.33 -9.71 15.00
C GLU A 242 4.02 -11.04 14.67
N ILE A 243 3.28 -12.14 14.54
CA ILE A 243 3.86 -13.44 14.17
C ILE A 243 4.59 -13.35 12.82
N PRO A 244 4.00 -12.83 11.72
CA PRO A 244 4.73 -12.58 10.48
C PRO A 244 6.00 -11.72 10.65
N LEU A 245 5.94 -10.64 11.42
CA LEU A 245 7.12 -9.78 11.67
C LEU A 245 8.20 -10.51 12.46
N ILE A 246 7.84 -11.28 13.49
CA ILE A 246 8.79 -12.08 14.28
C ILE A 246 9.48 -13.11 13.38
N ILE A 247 8.72 -13.84 12.57
CA ILE A 247 9.28 -14.81 11.63
C ILE A 247 10.27 -14.12 10.67
N LEU A 248 9.90 -12.97 10.13
CA LEU A 248 10.76 -12.18 9.24
C LEU A 248 12.06 -11.79 9.95
N VAL A 249 11.99 -11.26 11.17
CA VAL A 249 13.17 -10.86 11.96
C VAL A 249 14.07 -12.06 12.23
N VAL A 250 13.51 -13.19 12.67
CA VAL A 250 14.28 -14.41 12.96
C VAL A 250 15.00 -14.92 11.72
N LEU A 251 14.33 -14.93 10.56
CA LEU A 251 14.94 -15.35 9.31
C LEU A 251 16.05 -14.41 8.86
N PHE A 252 15.88 -13.09 8.95
CA PHE A 252 16.95 -12.13 8.63
C PHE A 252 18.16 -12.25 9.57
N MET A 253 17.95 -12.60 10.84
CA MET A 253 19.04 -12.69 11.82
C MET A 253 19.78 -14.04 11.80
N LYS A 254 19.09 -15.13 11.51
CA LYS A 254 19.65 -16.49 11.65
C LYS A 254 19.93 -17.19 10.33
N SER A 255 19.10 -17.00 9.32
CA SER A 255 19.13 -17.79 8.09
C SER A 255 18.60 -16.97 6.90
N PRO A 256 19.24 -15.84 6.54
CA PRO A 256 18.74 -14.97 5.49
C PRO A 256 18.66 -15.66 4.12
N GLU A 257 19.48 -16.70 3.90
CA GLU A 257 19.46 -17.52 2.68
C GLU A 257 18.19 -18.37 2.52
N LYS A 258 17.46 -18.63 3.62
CA LYS A 258 16.20 -19.39 3.62
C LYS A 258 14.99 -18.50 3.36
N LEU A 259 15.16 -17.18 3.34
CA LEU A 259 14.05 -16.24 3.18
C LEU A 259 13.55 -16.21 1.74
N ASN A 260 12.31 -16.64 1.55
CA ASN A 260 11.59 -16.44 0.29
C ASN A 260 10.95 -15.03 0.29
N PHE A 261 11.59 -14.06 -0.39
CA PHE A 261 11.15 -12.67 -0.43
C PHE A 261 9.76 -12.51 -1.04
N SER A 262 9.43 -13.29 -2.06
CA SER A 262 8.09 -13.25 -2.68
C SER A 262 7.01 -13.71 -1.69
N LEU A 263 7.28 -14.77 -0.92
CA LEU A 263 6.36 -15.22 0.13
C LEU A 263 6.27 -14.19 1.26
N ALA A 264 7.41 -13.65 1.73
CA ALA A 264 7.44 -12.65 2.78
C ALA A 264 6.66 -11.37 2.38
N SER A 265 6.88 -10.86 1.18
CA SER A 265 6.16 -9.69 0.64
C SER A 265 4.64 -9.94 0.54
N LYS A 266 4.22 -11.14 0.11
CA LYS A 266 2.80 -11.54 0.07
C LYS A 266 2.20 -11.67 1.47
N THR A 267 2.93 -12.29 2.42
CA THR A 267 2.50 -12.43 3.81
C THR A 267 2.29 -11.06 4.45
N LEU A 268 3.24 -10.12 4.31
CA LEU A 268 3.10 -8.76 4.82
C LEU A 268 1.94 -7.99 4.16
N LYS A 269 1.61 -8.30 2.91
CA LYS A 269 0.42 -7.74 2.26
C LYS A 269 -0.88 -8.27 2.90
N ILE A 270 -0.93 -9.55 3.26
CA ILE A 270 -2.06 -10.11 4.02
C ILE A 270 -2.10 -9.49 5.43
N SER A 271 -0.94 -9.33 6.08
CA SER A 271 -0.83 -8.64 7.37
C SER A 271 -1.40 -7.23 7.34
N THR A 272 -1.31 -6.50 6.22
CA THR A 272 -1.95 -5.19 6.08
C THR A 272 -3.48 -5.29 6.20
N ILE A 273 -4.11 -6.28 5.57
CA ILE A 273 -5.55 -6.51 5.66
C ILE A 273 -5.95 -6.90 7.09
N LEU A 274 -5.19 -7.83 7.70
CA LEU A 274 -5.43 -8.28 9.07
C LEU A 274 -5.21 -7.17 10.09
N GLY A 275 -4.24 -6.26 9.85
CA GLY A 275 -4.04 -5.05 10.64
C GLY A 275 -5.24 -4.08 10.59
N ILE A 276 -5.84 -3.90 9.41
CA ILE A 276 -7.07 -3.10 9.27
C ILE A 276 -8.23 -3.76 10.05
N ILE A 277 -8.36 -5.10 10.00
CA ILE A 277 -9.35 -5.86 10.77
C ILE A 277 -9.08 -5.71 12.27
N ALA A 278 -7.82 -5.79 12.71
CA ALA A 278 -7.43 -5.60 14.10
C ALA A 278 -7.88 -4.23 14.63
N ILE A 279 -7.60 -3.16 13.89
CA ILE A 279 -8.02 -1.79 14.22
C ILE A 279 -9.55 -1.71 14.31
N TYR A 280 -10.27 -2.28 13.35
CA TYR A 280 -11.73 -2.28 13.34
C TYR A 280 -12.30 -2.99 14.56
N CYS A 281 -11.88 -4.24 14.81
CA CYS A 281 -12.36 -5.04 15.93
C CYS A 281 -11.99 -4.42 17.29
N GLY A 282 -10.80 -3.80 17.36
CA GLY A 282 -10.34 -3.13 18.58
C GLY A 282 -11.12 -1.87 18.92
N SER A 283 -11.53 -1.10 17.93
CA SER A 283 -12.20 0.19 18.13
C SER A 283 -13.71 0.09 18.37
N THR A 284 -14.36 -0.99 17.92
CA THR A 284 -15.82 -1.17 18.09
C THR A 284 -16.23 -1.59 19.49
N TYR A 285 -15.29 -2.04 20.32
CA TYR A 285 -15.54 -2.55 21.67
C TYR A 285 -14.93 -1.66 22.79
N VAL A 286 -14.44 -0.47 22.45
CA VAL A 286 -14.01 0.59 23.37
C VAL A 286 -15.05 1.76 23.33
#